data_115ac5f6050d0a0833cb1288a8d91cf0
#
_entry.id   115ac5f6050d0a0833cb1288a8d91cf0
#
_cell.length_a   1.000
_cell.length_b   1.000
_cell.length_c   1.000
_cell.angle_alpha   90.00
_cell.angle_beta   90.00
_cell.angle_gamma   90.00
#
_symmetry.space_group_name_H-M   'P 1'
#
loop_
_entity.id
_entity.type
_entity.pdbx_description
1 polymer ?
#
loop_
_entity_poly.entity_id
_entity_poly.type
_entity_poly.pdbx_seq_one_letter_code
_entity_poly.pdbx_strand_id
1 'polypeptide(L)' 'MNSELVMPWGAFKGRKIESIPSGYLRWLAENCEDETVCCAADEEYRWRVDNNEHFWD' A
#
# COMPACT_ATOMS: atom_id res chain seq x y z
N MET A 1 -2.91 -10.62 -3.63
CA MET A 1 -1.45 -10.55 -3.65
C MET A 1 -0.92 -10.22 -2.28
N ASN A 2 0.02 -10.97 -1.81
CA ASN A 2 0.56 -10.76 -0.48
C ASN A 2 1.94 -10.15 -0.56
N SER A 3 2.09 -9.02 0.10
CA SER A 3 3.38 -8.35 0.16
C SER A 3 3.96 -8.55 1.56
N GLU A 4 5.19 -8.99 1.61
CA GLU A 4 5.90 -9.13 2.88
C GLU A 4 6.51 -7.81 3.31
N LEU A 5 6.40 -6.79 2.48
CA LEU A 5 6.97 -5.49 2.78
C LEU A 5 6.24 -4.83 3.93
N VAL A 6 7.02 -4.35 4.88
CA VAL A 6 6.53 -3.61 6.03
C VAL A 6 6.90 -2.14 5.81
N MET A 7 5.97 -1.24 6.14
CA MET A 7 6.22 0.19 5.98
C MET A 7 7.41 0.63 6.82
N PRO A 8 8.44 1.19 6.20
CA PRO A 8 9.63 1.64 6.94
C PRO A 8 9.48 3.02 7.56
N TRP A 9 8.42 3.75 7.21
CA TRP A 9 8.19 5.10 7.71
C TRP A 9 6.72 5.46 7.57
N GLY A 10 6.36 6.60 8.13
CA GLY A 10 5.02 7.15 7.98
C GLY A 10 4.06 6.70 9.05
N ALA A 11 2.77 7.02 8.85
CA ALA A 11 1.73 6.76 9.84
C ALA A 11 1.54 5.27 10.11
N PHE A 12 1.88 4.43 9.14
CA PHE A 12 1.70 2.99 9.26
C PHE A 12 3.03 2.24 9.39
N LYS A 13 4.05 2.92 9.92
CA LYS A 13 5.34 2.28 10.13
C LYS A 13 5.19 1.00 10.95
N GLY A 14 5.82 -0.07 10.48
CA GLY A 14 5.76 -1.35 11.16
C GLY A 14 4.59 -2.23 10.74
N ARG A 15 3.72 -1.72 9.89
CA ARG A 15 2.59 -2.50 9.40
C ARG A 15 2.86 -3.02 8.00
N LYS A 16 2.33 -4.20 7.71
CA LYS A 16 2.48 -4.77 6.38
C LYS A 16 1.64 -3.98 5.38
N ILE A 17 2.13 -3.89 4.15
CA ILE A 17 1.43 -3.18 3.08
C ILE A 17 0.01 -3.71 2.92
N GLU A 18 -0.19 -5.00 3.05
CA GLU A 18 -1.50 -5.62 2.86
C GLU A 18 -2.52 -5.21 3.92
N SER A 19 -2.08 -4.65 5.04
CA SER A 19 -2.99 -4.22 6.10
C SER A 19 -3.28 -2.72 6.08
N ILE A 20 -2.73 -2.01 5.10
CA ILE A 20 -2.88 -0.56 5.01
C ILE A 20 -4.14 -0.21 4.23
N PRO A 21 -4.92 0.79 4.70
CA PRO A 21 -6.12 1.21 3.96
C PRO A 21 -5.81 1.65 2.54
N SER A 22 -6.75 1.43 1.64
CA SER A 22 -6.58 1.73 0.22
C SER A 22 -6.30 3.23 -0.02
N GLY A 23 -6.91 4.09 0.78
CA GLY A 23 -6.66 5.52 0.65
C GLY A 23 -5.19 5.88 0.85
N TYR A 24 -4.57 5.26 1.84
CA TYR A 24 -3.15 5.51 2.09
C TYR A 24 -2.27 4.90 1.00
N LEU A 25 -2.65 3.74 0.50
CA LEU A 25 -1.91 3.12 -0.61
C LEU A 25 -1.93 4.01 -1.84
N ARG A 26 -3.08 4.59 -2.13
CA ARG A 26 -3.22 5.51 -3.24
C ARG A 26 -2.33 6.73 -3.04
N TRP A 27 -2.32 7.27 -1.83
CA TRP A 27 -1.47 8.41 -1.50
C TRP A 27 0.00 8.06 -1.70
N LEU A 28 0.41 6.87 -1.25
CA LEU A 28 1.79 6.41 -1.43
C LEU A 28 2.16 6.32 -2.91
N ALA A 29 1.25 5.80 -3.72
CA ALA A 29 1.50 5.65 -5.15
C ALA A 29 1.66 7.01 -5.84
N GLU A 30 0.95 8.02 -5.34
CA GLU A 30 1.02 9.36 -5.90
C GLU A 30 2.24 10.14 -5.40
N ASN A 31 2.73 9.80 -4.22
CA ASN A 31 3.85 10.50 -3.59
C ASN A 31 5.07 9.59 -3.50
N CYS A 32 5.58 9.19 -4.63
CA CYS A 32 6.66 8.22 -4.74
C CYS A 32 8.00 8.76 -4.25
N GLU A 33 8.20 8.77 -2.95
CA GLU A 33 9.49 9.14 -2.36
C GLU A 33 10.42 7.92 -2.29
N ASP A 34 9.85 6.74 -2.11
CA ASP A 34 10.61 5.50 -2.03
C ASP A 34 10.06 4.55 -3.09
N GLU A 35 10.86 4.26 -4.10
CA GLU A 35 10.43 3.44 -5.21
C GLU A 35 9.94 2.06 -4.77
N THR A 36 10.64 1.45 -3.81
CA THR A 36 10.25 0.13 -3.31
C THR A 36 8.86 0.17 -2.66
N VAL A 37 8.64 1.15 -1.80
CA VAL A 37 7.36 1.31 -1.13
C VAL A 37 6.27 1.68 -2.13
N CYS A 38 6.59 2.58 -3.04
CA CYS A 38 5.64 3.02 -4.06
C CYS A 38 5.18 1.85 -4.93
N CYS A 39 6.12 1.04 -5.39
CA CYS A 39 5.78 -0.12 -6.22
C CYS A 39 4.92 -1.12 -5.44
N ALA A 40 5.27 -1.39 -4.19
CA ALA A 40 4.49 -2.32 -3.39
C ALA A 40 3.08 -1.80 -3.16
N ALA A 41 2.95 -0.51 -2.87
CA ALA A 41 1.64 0.11 -2.66
C ALA A 41 0.79 0.04 -3.92
N ASP A 42 1.39 0.33 -5.07
CA ASP A 42 0.70 0.30 -6.35
C ASP A 42 0.22 -1.11 -6.68
N GLU A 43 1.07 -2.11 -6.48
CA GLU A 43 0.70 -3.50 -6.74
C GLU A 43 -0.45 -3.94 -5.84
N GLU A 44 -0.39 -3.61 -4.57
CA GLU A 44 -1.44 -3.97 -3.63
C GLU A 44 -2.75 -3.27 -3.99
N TYR A 45 -2.67 -2.00 -4.36
CA TYR A 45 -3.85 -1.24 -4.73
C TYR A 45 -4.51 -1.85 -5.97
N ARG A 46 -3.71 -2.20 -6.99
CA ARG A 46 -4.22 -2.84 -8.19
C ARG A 46 -4.86 -4.17 -7.89
N TRP A 47 -4.24 -4.95 -7.01
CA TRP A 47 -4.79 -6.24 -6.62
C TRP A 47 -6.17 -6.05 -6.00
N ARG A 48 -6.32 -5.03 -5.16
CA ARG A 48 -7.61 -4.75 -4.53
C ARG A 48 -8.66 -4.32 -5.53
N VAL A 49 -8.26 -3.55 -6.53
CA VAL A 49 -9.17 -3.15 -7.61
C VAL A 49 -9.67 -4.39 -8.35
N ASP A 50 -8.76 -5.28 -8.71
CA ASP A 50 -9.11 -6.50 -9.44
C ASP A 50 -10.02 -7.42 -8.64
N ASN A 51 -9.83 -7.46 -7.33
CA ASN A 51 -10.55 -8.39 -6.46
C ASN A 51 -11.64 -7.70 -5.64
N ASN A 52 -11.86 -6.41 -5.86
CA ASN A 52 -12.85 -5.62 -5.14
C ASN A 52 -12.68 -5.75 -3.62
N GLU A 53 -11.44 -5.68 -3.18
CA GLU A 53 -11.07 -5.87 -1.77
C GLU A 53 -10.62 -4.58 -1.09
N HIS A 54 -11.09 -3.45 -1.59
CA HIS A 54 -10.74 -2.16 -0.99
C HIS A 54 -11.32 -1.99 0.40
N PHE A 55 -10.53 -1.40 1.28
CA PHE A 55 -11.04 -0.87 2.52
C PHE A 55 -10.45 0.53 2.70
N TRP A 56 -11.31 1.46 3.10
CA TRP A 56 -10.96 2.86 3.23
C TRP A 56 -11.00 3.25 4.70
N ASP A 57 -10.05 4.07 5.13
CA ASP A 57 -10.03 4.57 6.51
C ASP A 57 -10.96 5.76 6.70
#